data_d68ff8822ae00c4b13dae310a74ac753
#
_entry.id   d68ff8822ae00c4b13dae310a74ac753
#
_cell.length_a   1.000
_cell.length_b   1.000
_cell.length_c   1.000
_cell.angle_alpha   90.00
_cell.angle_beta   90.00
_cell.angle_gamma   90.00
#
_symmetry.space_group_name_H-M   'P 1'
#
loop_
_entity.id
_entity.type
_entity.pdbx_description
1 polymer ?
#
loop_
_entity_poly.entity_id
_entity_poly.type
_entity_poly.pdbx_seq_one_letter_code
_entity_poly.pdbx_strand_id
1 'polypeptide(L)'
;ALTASVFWLSTGDRDAALQTAAVQAGKTFTRTLAVYVTTQQLHRLSVVQGMLKHIDFSTASPTVRQALQKGTGAGNISALNKVMKGTLVTSLALVAVTTGPDMIKMLRGRISGAQFIRNLAVASSCVAGGAVGSVAGGILFSPLGPFGALTGRVVGGVLGGMIASAVSGKIAGALVEEDRV
;
A
#
# COMPACT_ATOMS: atom_id res chain seq x y z
N ALA A 1 13.45 12.04 3.32
CA ALA A 1 13.76 13.47 3.13
C ALA A 1 12.87 14.35 4.01
N LEU A 2 11.54 14.27 3.92
CA LEU A 2 10.62 15.13 4.70
C LEU A 2 10.82 15.03 6.22
N THR A 3 11.02 13.84 6.78
CA THR A 3 11.26 13.63 8.22
C THR A 3 12.53 14.30 8.71
N ALA A 4 13.61 14.25 7.93
CA ALA A 4 14.87 14.90 8.28
C ALA A 4 14.78 16.43 8.21
N SER A 5 14.08 16.95 7.19
CA SER A 5 13.85 18.41 7.06
C SER A 5 13.00 18.95 8.20
N VAL A 6 11.92 18.25 8.56
CA VAL A 6 11.06 18.62 9.69
C VAL A 6 11.83 18.55 11.00
N PHE A 7 12.61 17.52 11.22
CA PHE A 7 13.42 17.37 12.42
C PHE A 7 14.50 18.45 12.53
N TRP A 8 15.18 18.78 11.44
CA TRP A 8 16.16 19.87 11.41
C TRP A 8 15.50 21.24 11.70
N LEU A 9 14.34 21.51 11.10
CA LEU A 9 13.61 22.75 11.36
C LEU A 9 13.12 22.88 12.80
N SER A 10 12.85 21.74 13.48
CA SER A 10 12.38 21.75 14.87
C SER A 10 13.49 21.79 15.92
N THR A 11 14.65 21.21 15.64
CA THR A 11 15.76 21.08 16.62
C THR A 11 16.97 21.94 16.31
N GLY A 12 17.16 22.39 15.07
CA GLY A 12 18.35 23.11 14.61
C GLY A 12 19.62 22.26 14.52
N ASP A 13 19.57 20.98 14.93
CA ASP A 13 20.71 20.08 14.96
C ASP A 13 20.82 19.30 13.64
N ARG A 14 21.85 19.61 12.85
CA ARG A 14 22.11 19.00 11.55
C ARG A 14 22.58 17.54 11.68
N ASP A 15 23.40 17.24 12.66
CA ASP A 15 24.00 15.91 12.80
C ASP A 15 22.93 14.90 13.24
N ALA A 16 22.08 15.26 14.18
CA ALA A 16 20.93 14.47 14.60
C ALA A 16 19.92 14.28 13.45
N ALA A 17 19.70 15.31 12.63
CA ALA A 17 18.82 15.22 11.45
C ALA A 17 19.40 14.28 10.40
N LEU A 18 20.68 14.33 10.10
CA LEU A 18 21.36 13.43 9.17
C LEU A 18 21.36 12.00 9.65
N GLN A 19 21.64 11.76 10.93
CA GLN A 19 21.60 10.43 11.55
C GLN A 19 20.17 9.85 11.46
N THR A 20 19.17 10.64 11.79
CA THR A 20 17.75 10.23 11.67
C THR A 20 17.40 9.91 10.21
N ALA A 21 17.86 10.73 9.27
CA ALA A 21 17.66 10.49 7.84
C ALA A 21 18.31 9.20 7.38
N ALA A 22 19.54 8.93 7.77
CA ALA A 22 20.29 7.72 7.41
C ALA A 22 19.59 6.46 7.96
N VAL A 23 19.16 6.49 9.22
CA VAL A 23 18.42 5.37 9.84
C VAL A 23 17.08 5.13 9.13
N GLN A 24 16.33 6.18 8.81
CA GLN A 24 15.07 6.05 8.10
C GLN A 24 15.26 5.60 6.65
N ALA A 25 16.29 6.08 5.97
CA ALA A 25 16.65 5.62 4.63
C ALA A 25 17.00 4.13 4.64
N GLY A 26 17.80 3.67 5.60
CA GLY A 26 18.14 2.26 5.78
C GLY A 26 16.90 1.39 6.03
N LYS A 27 16.01 1.81 6.93
CA LYS A 27 14.74 1.11 7.17
C LYS A 27 13.85 1.05 5.93
N THR A 28 13.74 2.16 5.20
CA THR A 28 12.94 2.22 3.97
C THR A 28 13.54 1.33 2.89
N PHE A 29 14.85 1.38 2.70
CA PHE A 29 15.57 0.53 1.75
C PHE A 29 15.35 -0.95 2.05
N THR A 30 15.55 -1.37 3.30
CA THR A 30 15.35 -2.76 3.73
C THR A 30 13.91 -3.22 3.48
N ARG A 31 12.92 -2.38 3.81
CA ARG A 31 11.50 -2.68 3.53
C ARG A 31 11.23 -2.82 2.04
N THR A 32 11.73 -1.89 1.24
CA THR A 32 11.54 -1.92 -0.21
C THR A 32 12.16 -3.17 -0.83
N LEU A 33 13.37 -3.51 -0.39
CA LEU A 33 14.05 -4.73 -0.83
C LEU A 33 13.27 -5.99 -0.43
N ALA A 34 12.77 -6.05 0.81
CA ALA A 34 11.94 -7.16 1.28
C ALA A 34 10.65 -7.28 0.46
N VAL A 35 9.95 -6.18 0.17
CA VAL A 35 8.76 -6.18 -0.69
C VAL A 35 9.11 -6.66 -2.10
N TYR A 36 10.21 -6.18 -2.67
CA TYR A 36 10.65 -6.60 -3.99
C TYR A 36 10.91 -8.11 -4.07
N VAL A 37 11.71 -8.64 -3.15
CA VAL A 37 12.03 -10.08 -3.08
C VAL A 37 10.75 -10.90 -2.87
N THR A 38 9.89 -10.48 -1.93
CA THR A 38 8.61 -11.16 -1.67
C THR A 38 7.71 -11.14 -2.89
N THR A 39 7.64 -10.03 -3.62
CA THR A 39 6.87 -9.92 -4.87
C THR A 39 7.36 -10.93 -5.91
N GLN A 40 8.68 -11.06 -6.08
CA GLN A 40 9.27 -12.03 -7.01
C GLN A 40 8.94 -13.48 -6.61
N GLN A 41 8.96 -13.79 -5.33
CA GLN A 41 8.59 -15.11 -4.83
C GLN A 41 7.09 -15.38 -5.00
N LEU A 42 6.23 -14.42 -4.69
CA LEU A 42 4.78 -14.54 -4.88
C LEU A 42 4.40 -14.80 -6.33
N HIS A 43 5.08 -14.16 -7.29
CA HIS A 43 4.86 -14.43 -8.72
C HIS A 43 5.15 -15.87 -9.13
N ARG A 44 6.01 -16.59 -8.40
CA ARG A 44 6.35 -18.00 -8.68
C ARG A 44 5.36 -18.98 -8.05
N LEU A 45 4.55 -18.54 -7.10
CA LEU A 45 3.58 -19.43 -6.43
C LEU A 45 2.43 -19.75 -7.38
N SER A 46 2.18 -21.06 -7.59
CA SER A 46 1.08 -21.54 -8.44
C SER A 46 -0.29 -21.07 -7.97
N VAL A 47 -0.49 -20.97 -6.66
CA VAL A 47 -1.73 -20.43 -6.06
C VAL A 47 -1.96 -18.99 -6.48
N VAL A 48 -0.94 -18.13 -6.39
CA VAL A 48 -1.03 -16.73 -6.80
C VAL A 48 -1.28 -16.63 -8.30
N GLN A 49 -0.58 -17.42 -9.11
CA GLN A 49 -0.83 -17.45 -10.56
C GLN A 49 -2.25 -17.93 -10.89
N GLY A 50 -2.77 -18.91 -10.16
CA GLY A 50 -4.15 -19.37 -10.29
C GLY A 50 -5.14 -18.23 -10.02
N MET A 51 -4.97 -17.49 -8.93
CA MET A 51 -5.80 -16.32 -8.60
C MET A 51 -5.72 -15.23 -9.68
N LEU A 52 -4.51 -14.95 -10.19
CA LEU A 52 -4.30 -13.92 -11.21
C LEU A 52 -4.94 -14.26 -12.57
N LYS A 53 -5.13 -15.54 -12.89
CA LYS A 53 -5.81 -15.96 -14.13
C LYS A 53 -7.28 -15.52 -14.16
N HIS A 54 -7.94 -15.48 -13.01
CA HIS A 54 -9.36 -15.09 -12.90
C HIS A 54 -9.55 -13.56 -12.94
N ILE A 55 -8.47 -12.78 -12.91
CA ILE A 55 -8.54 -11.31 -12.98
C ILE A 55 -8.46 -10.90 -14.44
N ASP A 56 -9.63 -10.56 -15.00
CA ASP A 56 -9.73 -10.02 -16.35
C ASP A 56 -10.71 -8.84 -16.37
N PHE A 57 -10.16 -7.67 -16.72
CA PHE A 57 -10.95 -6.43 -16.84
C PHE A 57 -11.55 -6.25 -18.23
N SER A 58 -11.41 -7.22 -19.16
CA SER A 58 -12.04 -7.17 -20.47
C SER A 58 -13.56 -7.22 -20.38
N THR A 59 -14.08 -7.89 -19.34
CA THR A 59 -15.52 -8.03 -19.05
C THR A 59 -16.11 -6.87 -18.26
N ALA A 60 -15.28 -5.95 -17.74
CA ALA A 60 -15.74 -4.78 -17.01
C ALA A 60 -16.49 -3.80 -17.94
N SER A 61 -17.41 -3.01 -17.37
CA SER A 61 -18.15 -2.01 -18.16
C SER A 61 -17.21 -1.00 -18.83
N PRO A 62 -17.56 -0.44 -19.99
CA PRO A 62 -16.72 0.51 -20.73
C PRO A 62 -16.30 1.71 -19.88
N THR A 63 -17.20 2.23 -19.05
CA THR A 63 -16.94 3.35 -18.14
C THR A 63 -15.87 3.02 -17.11
N VAL A 64 -15.96 1.85 -16.47
CA VAL A 64 -14.97 1.38 -15.48
C VAL A 64 -13.62 1.15 -16.15
N ARG A 65 -13.60 0.55 -17.33
CA ARG A 65 -12.36 0.35 -18.09
C ARG A 65 -11.65 1.66 -18.41
N GLN A 66 -12.40 2.63 -18.94
CA GLN A 66 -11.84 3.96 -19.26
C GLN A 66 -11.31 4.68 -18.01
N ALA A 67 -12.06 4.64 -16.91
CA ALA A 67 -11.62 5.22 -15.64
C ALA A 67 -10.31 4.57 -15.16
N LEU A 68 -10.25 3.22 -15.15
CA LEU A 68 -9.05 2.49 -14.75
C LEU A 68 -7.87 2.75 -15.70
N GLN A 69 -8.10 2.79 -17.01
CA GLN A 69 -7.06 3.11 -17.99
C GLN A 69 -6.50 4.52 -17.75
N LYS A 70 -7.36 5.53 -17.59
CA LYS A 70 -6.94 6.90 -17.26
C LYS A 70 -6.18 6.94 -15.93
N GLY A 71 -6.73 6.33 -14.88
CA GLY A 71 -6.12 6.28 -13.56
C GLY A 71 -4.79 5.54 -13.51
N THR A 72 -4.61 4.46 -14.27
CA THR A 72 -3.37 3.67 -14.33
C THR A 72 -2.42 4.09 -15.47
N GLY A 73 -2.88 4.90 -16.43
CA GLY A 73 -2.14 5.24 -17.64
C GLY A 73 -1.95 4.08 -18.61
N ALA A 74 -2.77 3.04 -18.47
CA ALA A 74 -2.72 1.89 -19.37
C ALA A 74 -3.36 2.26 -20.73
N GLY A 75 -2.59 2.15 -21.81
CA GLY A 75 -3.06 2.52 -23.16
C GLY A 75 -4.08 1.53 -23.75
N ASN A 76 -4.13 0.30 -23.25
CA ASN A 76 -5.04 -0.75 -23.70
C ASN A 76 -5.41 -1.72 -22.60
N ILE A 77 -6.35 -2.64 -22.86
CA ILE A 77 -6.87 -3.61 -21.87
C ILE A 77 -5.78 -4.59 -21.43
N SER A 78 -4.92 -5.03 -22.32
CA SER A 78 -3.83 -5.95 -21.99
C SER A 78 -2.84 -5.29 -20.99
N ALA A 79 -2.48 -4.02 -21.25
CA ALA A 79 -1.65 -3.24 -20.33
C ALA A 79 -2.35 -3.01 -18.98
N LEU A 80 -3.66 -2.72 -19.01
CA LEU A 80 -4.47 -2.59 -17.79
C LEU A 80 -4.44 -3.87 -16.95
N ASN A 81 -4.72 -5.02 -17.56
CA ASN A 81 -4.68 -6.32 -16.89
C ASN A 81 -3.28 -6.59 -16.28
N LYS A 82 -2.21 -6.29 -17.01
CA LYS A 82 -0.84 -6.45 -16.53
C LYS A 82 -0.54 -5.56 -15.32
N VAL A 83 -0.91 -4.29 -15.40
CA VAL A 83 -0.72 -3.32 -14.30
C VAL A 83 -1.51 -3.74 -13.07
N MET A 84 -2.78 -4.11 -13.24
CA MET A 84 -3.64 -4.50 -12.11
C MET A 84 -3.17 -5.80 -11.45
N LYS A 85 -2.77 -6.81 -12.23
CA LYS A 85 -2.17 -8.04 -11.70
C LYS A 85 -0.89 -7.77 -10.93
N GLY A 86 0.00 -6.94 -11.48
CA GLY A 86 1.23 -6.51 -10.80
C GLY A 86 0.95 -5.76 -9.50
N THR A 87 -0.01 -4.84 -9.50
CA THR A 87 -0.42 -4.10 -8.31
C THR A 87 -0.94 -5.03 -7.21
N LEU A 88 -1.75 -6.03 -7.57
CA LEU A 88 -2.27 -7.01 -6.60
C LEU A 88 -1.15 -7.82 -5.94
N VAL A 89 -0.21 -8.35 -6.73
CA VAL A 89 0.92 -9.11 -6.17
C VAL A 89 1.80 -8.24 -5.27
N THR A 90 2.08 -7.01 -5.70
CA THR A 90 2.85 -6.05 -4.88
C THR A 90 2.09 -5.68 -3.60
N SER A 91 0.78 -5.53 -3.67
CA SER A 91 -0.07 -5.27 -2.50
C SER A 91 -0.04 -6.43 -1.51
N LEU A 92 -0.13 -7.67 -1.98
CA LEU A 92 0.00 -8.86 -1.13
C LEU A 92 1.39 -8.94 -0.49
N ALA A 93 2.46 -8.66 -1.26
CA ALA A 93 3.82 -8.63 -0.74
C ALA A 93 3.97 -7.55 0.34
N LEU A 94 3.41 -6.37 0.12
CA LEU A 94 3.47 -5.26 1.08
C LEU A 94 2.76 -5.63 2.39
N VAL A 95 1.56 -6.20 2.32
CA VAL A 95 0.84 -6.68 3.51
C VAL A 95 1.66 -7.76 4.23
N ALA A 96 2.19 -8.75 3.52
CA ALA A 96 2.99 -9.83 4.11
C ALA A 96 4.24 -9.30 4.82
N VAL A 97 4.96 -8.35 4.21
CA VAL A 97 6.17 -7.75 4.79
C VAL A 97 5.83 -6.86 5.99
N THR A 98 4.72 -6.14 5.95
CA THR A 98 4.33 -5.24 7.05
C THR A 98 3.76 -6.00 8.25
N THR A 99 3.01 -7.07 8.03
CA THR A 99 2.38 -7.87 9.09
C THR A 99 3.21 -9.08 9.54
N GLY A 100 4.23 -9.48 8.77
CA GLY A 100 5.12 -10.60 9.09
C GLY A 100 5.75 -10.50 10.48
N PRO A 101 6.34 -9.35 10.89
CA PRO A 101 6.85 -9.17 12.24
C PRO A 101 5.79 -9.35 13.34
N ASP A 102 4.55 -8.94 13.08
CA ASP A 102 3.46 -9.08 14.04
C ASP A 102 2.98 -10.54 14.14
N MET A 103 3.01 -11.29 13.04
CA MET A 103 2.77 -12.73 13.06
C MET A 103 3.81 -13.46 13.93
N ILE A 104 5.09 -13.10 13.81
CA ILE A 104 6.15 -13.66 14.66
C ILE A 104 5.94 -13.30 16.14
N LYS A 105 5.52 -12.07 16.44
CA LYS A 105 5.22 -11.64 17.82
C LYS A 105 4.03 -12.40 18.38
N MET A 106 2.99 -12.65 17.57
CA MET A 106 1.83 -13.45 17.95
C MET A 106 2.23 -14.90 18.27
N LEU A 107 3.01 -15.54 17.40
CA LEU A 107 3.52 -16.90 17.63
C LEU A 107 4.41 -17.01 18.87
N ARG A 108 5.09 -15.92 19.26
CA ARG A 108 5.87 -15.83 20.48
C ARG A 108 5.06 -15.41 21.72
N GLY A 109 3.74 -15.30 21.60
CA GLY A 109 2.87 -14.88 22.70
C GLY A 109 3.02 -13.42 23.13
N ARG A 110 3.68 -12.57 22.33
CA ARG A 110 3.90 -11.15 22.66
C ARG A 110 2.73 -10.24 22.31
N ILE A 111 1.89 -10.66 21.40
CA ILE A 111 0.62 -9.99 21.07
C ILE A 111 -0.48 -11.01 20.96
N SER A 112 -1.72 -10.58 21.22
CA SER A 112 -2.90 -11.45 21.10
C SER A 112 -3.27 -11.68 19.63
N GLY A 113 -4.00 -12.77 19.36
CA GLY A 113 -4.56 -13.04 18.03
C GLY A 113 -5.48 -11.92 17.55
N ALA A 114 -6.28 -11.34 18.43
CA ALA A 114 -7.14 -10.20 18.12
C ALA A 114 -6.34 -8.97 17.70
N GLN A 115 -5.23 -8.68 18.39
CA GLN A 115 -4.35 -7.58 18.01
C GLN A 115 -3.67 -7.82 16.65
N PHE A 116 -3.27 -9.07 16.37
CA PHE A 116 -2.73 -9.44 15.04
C PHE A 116 -3.76 -9.22 13.93
N ILE A 117 -5.01 -9.70 14.11
CA ILE A 117 -6.10 -9.52 13.14
C ILE A 117 -6.37 -8.03 12.91
N ARG A 118 -6.40 -7.23 13.97
CA ARG A 118 -6.54 -5.78 13.88
C ARG A 118 -5.42 -5.16 13.03
N ASN A 119 -4.16 -5.48 13.30
CA ASN A 119 -3.02 -4.96 12.55
C ASN A 119 -3.07 -5.39 11.08
N LEU A 120 -3.47 -6.64 10.82
CA LEU A 120 -3.65 -7.15 9.46
C LEU A 120 -4.77 -6.41 8.73
N ALA A 121 -5.92 -6.17 9.37
CA ALA A 121 -7.02 -5.42 8.80
C ALA A 121 -6.62 -3.98 8.46
N VAL A 122 -5.92 -3.30 9.37
CA VAL A 122 -5.41 -1.93 9.14
C VAL A 122 -4.40 -1.89 7.99
N ALA A 123 -3.45 -2.84 7.95
CA ALA A 123 -2.44 -2.91 6.89
C ALA A 123 -3.09 -3.18 5.52
N SER A 124 -4.03 -4.11 5.46
CA SER A 124 -4.76 -4.45 4.22
C SER A 124 -5.61 -3.28 3.74
N SER A 125 -6.30 -2.59 4.64
CA SER A 125 -7.09 -1.40 4.31
C SER A 125 -6.24 -0.25 3.84
N CYS A 126 -5.07 -0.02 4.46
CA CYS A 126 -4.12 1.00 4.01
C CYS A 126 -3.66 0.76 2.57
N VAL A 127 -3.31 -0.49 2.25
CA VAL A 127 -2.86 -0.88 0.91
C VAL A 127 -4.00 -0.77 -0.11
N ALA A 128 -5.20 -1.24 0.23
CA ALA A 128 -6.38 -1.13 -0.65
C ALA A 128 -6.77 0.33 -0.87
N GLY A 129 -6.84 1.14 0.20
CA GLY A 129 -7.15 2.57 0.12
C GLY A 129 -6.11 3.35 -0.67
N GLY A 130 -4.83 2.99 -0.52
CA GLY A 130 -3.74 3.55 -1.32
C GLY A 130 -3.88 3.24 -2.80
N ALA A 131 -4.23 2.01 -3.16
CA ALA A 131 -4.46 1.62 -4.55
C ALA A 131 -5.64 2.38 -5.18
N VAL A 132 -6.78 2.42 -4.48
CA VAL A 132 -7.97 3.17 -4.94
C VAL A 132 -7.67 4.67 -5.03
N GLY A 133 -7.04 5.24 -4.01
CA GLY A 133 -6.65 6.64 -3.96
C GLY A 133 -5.70 7.03 -5.08
N SER A 134 -4.74 6.15 -5.42
CA SER A 134 -3.81 6.41 -6.53
C SER A 134 -4.51 6.45 -7.88
N VAL A 135 -5.48 5.56 -8.13
CA VAL A 135 -6.29 5.58 -9.35
C VAL A 135 -7.14 6.84 -9.41
N ALA A 136 -7.85 7.17 -8.33
CA ALA A 136 -8.69 8.36 -8.24
C ALA A 136 -7.85 9.65 -8.42
N GLY A 137 -6.72 9.76 -7.73
CA GLY A 137 -5.79 10.87 -7.88
C GLY A 137 -5.26 11.00 -9.31
N GLY A 138 -4.89 9.88 -9.94
CA GLY A 138 -4.47 9.86 -11.34
C GLY A 138 -5.54 10.39 -12.29
N ILE A 139 -6.81 10.06 -12.07
CA ILE A 139 -7.94 10.55 -12.86
C ILE A 139 -8.12 12.06 -12.65
N LEU A 140 -8.18 12.50 -11.39
CA LEU A 140 -8.42 13.91 -11.03
C LEU A 140 -7.38 14.85 -11.60
N PHE A 141 -6.10 14.44 -11.57
CA PHE A 141 -4.99 15.26 -12.06
C PHE A 141 -4.60 14.99 -13.52
N SER A 142 -5.28 14.05 -14.20
CA SER A 142 -5.02 13.75 -15.62
C SER A 142 -5.18 14.95 -16.57
N PRO A 143 -6.07 15.94 -16.34
CA PRO A 143 -6.15 17.13 -17.19
C PRO A 143 -4.87 17.99 -17.19
N LEU A 144 -4.02 17.85 -16.16
CA LEU A 144 -2.71 18.52 -16.09
C LEU A 144 -1.60 17.79 -16.86
N GLY A 145 -1.97 16.82 -17.69
CA GLY A 145 -1.04 16.03 -18.48
C GLY A 145 -0.37 14.88 -17.70
N PRO A 146 0.66 14.23 -18.31
CA PRO A 146 1.29 13.04 -17.72
C PRO A 146 1.90 13.28 -16.34
N PHE A 147 2.52 14.43 -16.12
CA PHE A 147 3.09 14.82 -14.83
C PHE A 147 2.01 15.03 -13.77
N GLY A 148 0.88 15.66 -14.14
CA GLY A 148 -0.26 15.81 -13.26
C GLY A 148 -0.83 14.46 -12.84
N ALA A 149 -1.07 13.57 -13.78
CA ALA A 149 -1.54 12.21 -13.50
C ALA A 149 -0.58 11.43 -12.59
N LEU A 150 0.74 11.54 -12.77
CA LEU A 150 1.75 10.91 -11.93
C LEU A 150 1.70 11.47 -10.50
N THR A 151 1.72 12.79 -10.36
CA THR A 151 1.63 13.48 -9.06
C THR A 151 0.32 13.12 -8.35
N GLY A 152 -0.79 13.13 -9.08
CA GLY A 152 -2.10 12.75 -8.56
C GLY A 152 -2.14 11.32 -8.01
N ARG A 153 -1.48 10.38 -8.67
CA ARG A 153 -1.36 8.99 -8.16
C ARG A 153 -0.60 8.92 -6.85
N VAL A 154 0.51 9.62 -6.74
CA VAL A 154 1.33 9.63 -5.51
C VAL A 154 0.54 10.24 -4.36
N VAL A 155 -0.02 11.44 -4.58
CA VAL A 155 -0.79 12.16 -3.55
C VAL A 155 -2.05 11.37 -3.18
N GLY A 156 -2.82 10.92 -4.18
CA GLY A 156 -4.03 10.15 -3.99
C GLY A 156 -3.76 8.82 -3.28
N GLY A 157 -2.68 8.14 -3.62
CA GLY A 157 -2.26 6.89 -2.95
C GLY A 157 -1.93 7.09 -1.48
N VAL A 158 -1.19 8.14 -1.15
CA VAL A 158 -0.86 8.48 0.25
C VAL A 158 -2.12 8.84 1.03
N LEU A 159 -2.94 9.74 0.53
CA LEU A 159 -4.17 10.17 1.20
C LEU A 159 -5.18 9.02 1.34
N GLY A 160 -5.39 8.24 0.27
CA GLY A 160 -6.28 7.08 0.29
C GLY A 160 -5.85 6.01 1.31
N GLY A 161 -4.56 5.73 1.39
CA GLY A 161 -3.99 4.82 2.38
C GLY A 161 -4.16 5.33 3.82
N MET A 162 -3.90 6.61 4.07
CA MET A 162 -4.06 7.24 5.38
C MET A 162 -5.51 7.23 5.85
N ILE A 163 -6.45 7.62 4.98
CA ILE A 163 -7.89 7.63 5.31
C ILE A 163 -8.38 6.21 5.60
N ALA A 164 -8.05 5.25 4.73
CA ALA A 164 -8.48 3.87 4.90
C ALA A 164 -7.91 3.24 6.18
N SER A 165 -6.64 3.50 6.51
CA SER A 165 -6.04 2.99 7.75
C SER A 165 -6.64 3.64 9.01
N ALA A 166 -6.96 4.93 8.96
CA ALA A 166 -7.60 5.63 10.08
C ALA A 166 -9.02 5.10 10.34
N VAL A 167 -9.80 4.89 9.28
CA VAL A 167 -11.17 4.34 9.39
C VAL A 167 -11.14 2.91 9.89
N SER A 168 -10.32 2.03 9.28
CA SER A 168 -10.23 0.63 9.70
C SER A 168 -9.65 0.48 11.10
N GLY A 169 -8.74 1.35 11.51
CA GLY A 169 -8.21 1.36 12.88
C GLY A 169 -9.27 1.66 13.94
N LYS A 170 -10.19 2.58 13.65
CA LYS A 170 -11.33 2.88 14.53
C LYS A 170 -12.34 1.72 14.59
N ILE A 171 -12.72 1.17 13.43
CA ILE A 171 -13.66 0.04 13.35
C ILE A 171 -13.07 -1.19 14.05
N ALA A 172 -11.84 -1.55 13.75
CA ALA A 172 -11.19 -2.69 14.38
C ALA A 172 -10.94 -2.49 15.88
N GLY A 173 -10.77 -1.22 16.33
CA GLY A 173 -10.72 -0.88 17.76
C GLY A 173 -12.04 -1.14 18.46
N ALA A 174 -13.13 -0.68 17.90
CA ALA A 174 -14.49 -0.89 18.46
C ALA A 174 -14.86 -2.37 18.57
N LEU A 175 -14.55 -3.19 17.54
CA LEU A 175 -14.83 -4.64 17.56
C LEU A 175 -14.03 -5.40 18.62
N VAL A 176 -12.80 -4.96 18.93
CA VAL A 176 -11.96 -5.62 19.96
C VAL A 176 -12.37 -5.20 21.37
N GLU A 177 -13.00 -4.04 21.53
CA GLU A 177 -13.48 -3.55 22.83
C GLU A 177 -14.78 -4.25 23.25
N GLU A 178 -15.61 -4.62 22.29
CA GLU A 178 -16.86 -5.38 22.51
C GLU A 178 -16.61 -6.81 22.99
N ASP A 179 -15.50 -7.44 22.62
CA ASP A 179 -15.10 -8.78 23.07
C ASP A 179 -14.52 -8.80 24.52
N ARG A 180 -14.45 -7.66 25.20
CA ARG A 180 -13.93 -7.54 26.59
C ARG A 180 -15.02 -7.39 27.66
N VAL A 181 -16.29 -7.38 27.28
CA VAL A 181 -17.46 -7.37 28.18
C VAL A 181 -18.04 -8.76 28.26
#